data_175cf9cef4c421b3e734dc49bd148454
#
_entry.id   175cf9cef4c421b3e734dc49bd148454
#
_cell.length_a   1.000
_cell.length_b   1.000
_cell.length_c   1.000
_cell.angle_alpha   90.00
_cell.angle_beta   90.00
_cell.angle_gamma   90.00
#
_symmetry.space_group_name_H-M   'P 1'
#
loop_
_entity.id
_entity.type
_entity.pdbx_description
1 polymer ?
#
loop_
_entity_poly.entity_id
_entity_poly.type
_entity_poly.pdbx_seq_one_letter_code
_entity_poly.pdbx_strand_id
1 'polypeptide(L)'
;MVSATGAGAQEVRAAVLRVDYPSLLPISRYDLRAEDLSFAGAALADEDNNTTGRFLGQTYETVTVATAPETASEEMRALLDDGIRYVVLDARADEVTALSDMAAEAGALVFNARAPEVALRSEACRANLLHVAPSVAMQADAVAQFAIWKQWDRWLLVSGSNPEDRALAEAYRRAARKFGATIVEEREFEDTGGARRTDSGHVMVQRQLPTFLQETEEHDVVIAADATDYFAAYLPYHLWTPRPVMGSAGLRPVTIHAAHEAWGATQFQTRFEKLTQRHVQEGDYNAWLALRVLGEAVTRTSSADPEVVEDYILSDAFELAAFKGQKVTFRQWNGQLRQPILLYDDRITVSVSPQDGFLHQRSPLDTMGLDAPESDCTAFQ
;
A
#
# COMPACT_ATOMS: atom_id res chain seq x y z
N MET A 1 -4.78 -13.11 -51.93
CA MET A 1 -3.61 -12.60 -51.19
C MET A 1 -4.16 -11.67 -50.12
N VAL A 2 -4.25 -12.14 -48.90
CA VAL A 2 -4.61 -11.27 -47.75
C VAL A 2 -3.32 -10.63 -47.28
N SER A 3 -3.19 -9.33 -47.51
CA SER A 3 -2.07 -8.56 -46.95
C SER A 3 -2.18 -8.59 -45.44
N ALA A 4 -1.29 -9.33 -44.79
CA ALA A 4 -1.05 -9.18 -43.38
C ALA A 4 -0.40 -7.78 -43.17
N THR A 5 -1.19 -6.80 -42.73
CA THR A 5 -0.67 -5.59 -42.17
C THR A 5 0.10 -6.00 -40.94
N GLY A 6 1.43 -5.94 -41.00
CA GLY A 6 2.29 -6.16 -39.82
C GLY A 6 1.84 -5.20 -38.74
N ALA A 7 1.41 -5.74 -37.60
CA ALA A 7 1.23 -4.95 -36.39
C ALA A 7 2.59 -4.30 -36.11
N GLY A 8 2.64 -2.97 -36.18
CA GLY A 8 3.83 -2.22 -35.81
C GLY A 8 4.18 -2.56 -34.35
N ALA A 9 5.46 -2.56 -34.01
CA ALA A 9 5.88 -2.75 -32.63
C ALA A 9 5.21 -1.68 -31.75
N GLN A 10 4.50 -2.10 -30.70
CA GLN A 10 3.83 -1.21 -29.78
C GLN A 10 4.78 -0.87 -28.63
N GLU A 11 5.15 0.39 -28.51
CA GLU A 11 5.96 0.88 -27.38
C GLU A 11 5.03 1.40 -26.29
N VAL A 12 5.22 0.91 -25.07
CA VAL A 12 4.48 1.30 -23.87
C VAL A 12 5.46 1.98 -22.94
N ARG A 13 5.35 3.30 -22.84
CA ARG A 13 6.18 4.13 -21.96
C ARG A 13 5.39 4.53 -20.73
N ALA A 14 5.97 4.28 -19.55
CA ALA A 14 5.44 4.67 -18.26
C ALA A 14 6.48 5.46 -17.47
N ALA A 15 6.06 6.06 -16.37
CA ALA A 15 6.99 6.66 -15.40
C ALA A 15 6.67 6.23 -13.98
N VAL A 16 7.70 6.15 -13.13
CA VAL A 16 7.56 6.17 -11.67
C VAL A 16 8.10 7.50 -11.16
N LEU A 17 7.21 8.32 -10.66
CA LEU A 17 7.54 9.59 -10.01
C LEU A 17 7.47 9.41 -8.50
N ARG A 18 8.64 9.46 -7.85
CA ARG A 18 8.79 9.34 -6.40
C ARG A 18 9.09 10.70 -5.79
N VAL A 19 8.25 11.08 -4.83
CA VAL A 19 8.47 12.32 -4.07
C VAL A 19 9.20 11.99 -2.77
N ASP A 20 10.38 12.56 -2.58
CA ASP A 20 11.23 12.35 -1.41
C ASP A 20 11.01 13.46 -0.38
N TYR A 21 10.52 13.06 0.79
CA TYR A 21 10.22 13.97 1.89
C TYR A 21 11.33 13.96 2.94
N PRO A 22 11.60 15.10 3.60
CA PRO A 22 12.41 15.09 4.81
C PRO A 22 11.80 14.12 5.83
N SER A 23 12.59 13.20 6.31
CA SER A 23 12.14 12.21 7.31
C SER A 23 13.18 12.04 8.40
N LEU A 24 12.71 11.71 9.60
CA LEU A 24 13.58 11.26 10.66
C LEU A 24 14.13 9.87 10.32
N LEU A 25 15.32 9.56 10.80
CA LEU A 25 15.84 8.21 10.67
C LEU A 25 14.95 7.23 11.44
N PRO A 26 14.65 6.06 10.87
CA PRO A 26 13.83 5.04 11.55
C PRO A 26 14.53 4.54 12.82
N ILE A 27 13.79 3.91 13.72
CA ILE A 27 14.31 3.29 14.94
C ILE A 27 15.39 2.26 14.60
N SER A 28 15.13 1.40 13.62
CA SER A 28 16.06 0.36 13.20
C SER A 28 16.78 0.72 11.91
N ARG A 29 18.07 0.37 11.83
CA ARG A 29 18.82 0.45 10.58
C ARG A 29 18.29 -0.48 9.49
N TYR A 30 17.51 -1.50 9.86
CA TYR A 30 16.89 -2.42 8.91
C TYR A 30 15.69 -1.81 8.19
N ASP A 31 15.11 -0.74 8.77
CA ASP A 31 13.98 -0.01 8.20
C ASP A 31 14.41 1.20 7.36
N LEU A 32 15.73 1.32 7.10
CA LEU A 32 16.25 2.36 6.23
C LEU A 32 15.65 2.20 4.83
N ARG A 33 15.11 3.30 4.31
CA ARG A 33 14.60 3.37 2.94
C ARG A 33 15.72 3.12 1.94
N ALA A 34 15.50 2.23 0.99
CA ALA A 34 16.46 1.99 -0.09
C ALA A 34 16.50 3.20 -1.04
N GLU A 35 17.70 3.51 -1.58
CA GLU A 35 17.88 4.62 -2.52
C GLU A 35 17.08 4.42 -3.81
N ASP A 36 16.96 3.17 -4.27
CA ASP A 36 16.23 2.74 -5.46
C ASP A 36 14.81 2.26 -5.15
N LEU A 37 14.25 2.59 -3.97
CA LEU A 37 12.87 2.22 -3.59
C LEU A 37 11.90 2.65 -4.68
N SER A 38 10.94 1.78 -5.01
CA SER A 38 9.96 1.88 -6.10
C SER A 38 10.57 1.72 -7.49
N PHE A 39 11.78 2.21 -7.75
CA PHE A 39 12.47 2.10 -9.04
C PHE A 39 12.92 0.66 -9.34
N ALA A 40 13.40 -0.04 -8.31
CA ALA A 40 13.74 -1.45 -8.42
C ALA A 40 12.51 -2.32 -8.76
N GLY A 41 11.34 -1.98 -8.19
CA GLY A 41 10.08 -2.62 -8.55
C GLY A 41 9.69 -2.38 -10.00
N ALA A 42 9.88 -1.16 -10.50
CA ALA A 42 9.65 -0.80 -11.90
C ALA A 42 10.55 -1.60 -12.85
N ALA A 43 11.84 -1.67 -12.55
CA ALA A 43 12.79 -2.44 -13.37
C ALA A 43 12.41 -3.92 -13.47
N LEU A 44 11.96 -4.55 -12.35
CA LEU A 44 11.48 -5.92 -12.37
C LEU A 44 10.18 -6.07 -13.17
N ALA A 45 9.28 -5.08 -13.11
CA ALA A 45 8.04 -5.08 -13.90
C ALA A 45 8.32 -4.99 -15.41
N ASP A 46 9.28 -4.16 -15.82
CA ASP A 46 9.71 -4.07 -17.22
C ASP A 46 10.28 -5.39 -17.72
N GLU A 47 11.10 -6.09 -16.93
CA GLU A 47 11.56 -7.45 -17.27
C GLU A 47 10.39 -8.41 -17.46
N ASP A 48 9.41 -8.38 -16.58
CA ASP A 48 8.22 -9.25 -16.62
C ASP A 48 7.35 -8.96 -17.82
N ASN A 49 7.03 -7.70 -18.08
CA ASN A 49 6.20 -7.25 -19.18
C ASN A 49 6.88 -7.55 -20.51
N ASN A 50 8.17 -7.27 -20.64
CA ASN A 50 8.94 -7.55 -21.86
C ASN A 50 9.11 -9.05 -22.13
N THR A 51 9.04 -9.91 -21.11
CA THR A 51 9.09 -11.37 -21.31
C THR A 51 7.91 -11.85 -22.14
N THR A 52 6.70 -11.35 -21.90
CA THR A 52 5.50 -11.63 -22.70
C THR A 52 5.44 -10.76 -23.95
N GLY A 53 5.75 -9.47 -23.81
CA GLY A 53 5.67 -8.47 -24.86
C GLY A 53 6.45 -8.82 -26.13
N ARG A 54 7.63 -9.42 -25.97
CA ARG A 54 8.46 -9.88 -27.12
C ARG A 54 7.71 -10.78 -28.11
N PHE A 55 6.78 -11.59 -27.64
CA PHE A 55 5.98 -12.49 -28.48
C PHE A 55 4.77 -11.77 -29.10
N LEU A 56 4.39 -10.62 -28.57
CA LEU A 56 3.24 -9.84 -29.00
C LEU A 56 3.62 -8.59 -29.79
N GLY A 57 4.92 -8.34 -29.99
CA GLY A 57 5.42 -7.11 -30.61
C GLY A 57 5.26 -5.89 -29.71
N GLN A 58 5.29 -6.07 -28.41
CA GLN A 58 5.18 -5.02 -27.41
C GLN A 58 6.53 -4.84 -26.69
N THR A 59 6.89 -3.59 -26.41
CA THR A 59 8.06 -3.21 -25.59
C THR A 59 7.61 -2.29 -24.47
N TYR A 60 8.15 -2.50 -23.27
CA TYR A 60 7.83 -1.73 -22.07
C TYR A 60 9.08 -1.05 -21.53
N GLU A 61 8.97 0.22 -21.30
CA GLU A 61 10.05 1.05 -20.73
C GLU A 61 9.49 1.99 -19.68
N THR A 62 10.12 2.03 -18.50
CA THR A 62 9.70 2.88 -17.39
C THR A 62 10.79 3.90 -17.06
N VAL A 63 10.45 5.18 -17.21
CA VAL A 63 11.27 6.30 -16.75
C VAL A 63 11.12 6.45 -15.24
N THR A 64 12.23 6.65 -14.52
CA THR A 64 12.22 6.82 -13.06
C THR A 64 12.71 8.20 -12.68
N VAL A 65 11.92 8.91 -11.87
CA VAL A 65 12.21 10.28 -11.41
C VAL A 65 12.05 10.36 -9.90
N ALA A 66 13.11 10.79 -9.20
CA ALA A 66 13.06 11.18 -7.79
C ALA A 66 13.07 12.70 -7.69
N THR A 67 12.17 13.27 -6.89
CA THR A 67 12.01 14.73 -6.78
C THR A 67 11.65 15.13 -5.34
N ALA A 68 11.88 16.40 -5.02
CA ALA A 68 11.35 17.00 -3.80
C ALA A 68 9.89 17.46 -4.00
N PRO A 69 9.09 17.65 -2.93
CA PRO A 69 7.71 18.10 -3.05
C PRO A 69 7.58 19.41 -3.87
N GLU A 70 8.52 20.32 -3.68
CA GLU A 70 8.50 21.65 -4.32
C GLU A 70 8.68 21.60 -5.83
N THR A 71 9.32 20.56 -6.36
CA THR A 71 9.61 20.36 -7.79
C THR A 71 8.76 19.27 -8.44
N ALA A 72 7.91 18.57 -7.67
CA ALA A 72 7.12 17.45 -8.17
C ALA A 72 6.20 17.82 -9.36
N SER A 73 5.58 18.99 -9.32
CA SER A 73 4.73 19.48 -10.43
C SER A 73 5.51 19.83 -11.69
N GLU A 74 6.77 20.28 -11.57
CA GLU A 74 7.65 20.55 -12.71
C GLU A 74 8.06 19.24 -13.38
N GLU A 75 8.49 18.26 -12.61
CA GLU A 75 8.85 16.93 -13.10
C GLU A 75 7.66 16.21 -13.74
N MET A 76 6.48 16.31 -13.14
CA MET A 76 5.25 15.74 -13.73
C MET A 76 4.95 16.36 -15.08
N ARG A 77 5.06 17.69 -15.20
CA ARG A 77 4.85 18.39 -16.48
C ARG A 77 5.85 17.92 -17.53
N ALA A 78 7.14 17.80 -17.17
CA ALA A 78 8.17 17.32 -18.08
C ALA A 78 7.88 15.90 -18.59
N LEU A 79 7.41 14.98 -17.74
CA LEU A 79 6.99 13.63 -18.13
C LEU A 79 5.81 13.66 -19.11
N LEU A 80 4.79 14.49 -18.84
CA LEU A 80 3.61 14.62 -19.70
C LEU A 80 3.95 15.23 -21.06
N ASP A 81 4.85 16.23 -21.08
CA ASP A 81 5.35 16.89 -22.30
C ASP A 81 6.20 15.92 -23.15
N ASP A 82 6.93 14.97 -22.51
CA ASP A 82 7.64 13.87 -23.20
C ASP A 82 6.70 12.76 -23.68
N GLY A 83 5.40 12.91 -23.54
CA GLY A 83 4.39 11.98 -24.05
C GLY A 83 4.09 10.81 -23.13
N ILE A 84 4.57 10.79 -21.89
CA ILE A 84 4.18 9.78 -20.90
C ILE A 84 2.69 9.93 -20.57
N ARG A 85 1.96 8.78 -20.59
CA ARG A 85 0.53 8.74 -20.30
C ARG A 85 0.17 7.74 -19.18
N TYR A 86 1.16 7.10 -18.58
CA TYR A 86 1.01 6.19 -17.45
C TYR A 86 2.02 6.57 -16.38
N VAL A 87 1.55 7.01 -15.22
CA VAL A 87 2.41 7.47 -14.14
C VAL A 87 2.09 6.74 -12.85
N VAL A 88 3.10 6.11 -12.26
CA VAL A 88 3.03 5.53 -10.92
C VAL A 88 3.56 6.58 -9.93
N LEU A 89 2.74 6.97 -8.98
CA LEU A 89 3.08 7.95 -7.94
C LEU A 89 3.44 7.26 -6.62
N ASP A 90 4.69 7.40 -6.20
CA ASP A 90 5.14 7.17 -4.83
C ASP A 90 5.20 8.52 -4.10
N ALA A 91 4.04 9.02 -3.70
CA ALA A 91 3.87 10.35 -3.11
C ALA A 91 2.81 10.35 -2.00
N ARG A 92 2.76 11.42 -1.18
CA ARG A 92 1.70 11.65 -0.19
C ARG A 92 0.42 12.14 -0.86
N ALA A 93 -0.68 12.14 -0.12
CA ALA A 93 -2.01 12.42 -0.64
C ALA A 93 -2.14 13.78 -1.35
N ASP A 94 -1.50 14.82 -0.81
CA ASP A 94 -1.58 16.17 -1.40
C ASP A 94 -0.94 16.22 -2.78
N GLU A 95 0.27 15.65 -2.94
CA GLU A 95 0.94 15.54 -4.23
C GLU A 95 0.19 14.56 -5.16
N VAL A 96 -0.28 13.41 -4.65
CA VAL A 96 -1.08 12.48 -5.47
C VAL A 96 -2.29 13.20 -6.06
N THR A 97 -2.99 14.01 -5.28
CA THR A 97 -4.14 14.80 -5.72
C THR A 97 -3.75 15.80 -6.81
N ALA A 98 -2.77 16.67 -6.53
CA ALA A 98 -2.35 17.73 -7.45
C ALA A 98 -1.77 17.16 -8.76
N LEU A 99 -0.93 16.12 -8.68
CA LEU A 99 -0.31 15.51 -9.86
C LEU A 99 -1.32 14.71 -10.69
N SER A 100 -2.35 14.11 -10.06
CA SER A 100 -3.43 13.43 -10.78
C SER A 100 -4.31 14.41 -11.55
N ASP A 101 -4.57 15.59 -10.99
CA ASP A 101 -5.32 16.65 -11.68
C ASP A 101 -4.55 17.14 -12.93
N MET A 102 -3.22 17.33 -12.83
CA MET A 102 -2.37 17.65 -13.99
C MET A 102 -2.36 16.54 -15.06
N ALA A 103 -2.31 15.27 -14.61
CA ALA A 103 -2.33 14.11 -15.49
C ALA A 103 -3.67 14.00 -16.25
N ALA A 104 -4.79 14.29 -15.59
CA ALA A 104 -6.12 14.27 -16.19
C ALA A 104 -6.22 15.26 -17.38
N GLU A 105 -5.65 16.48 -17.25
CA GLU A 105 -5.61 17.46 -18.33
C GLU A 105 -4.85 16.96 -19.58
N ALA A 106 -3.89 16.06 -19.39
CA ALA A 106 -3.12 15.43 -20.45
C ALA A 106 -3.67 14.08 -20.92
N GLY A 107 -4.81 13.60 -20.38
CA GLY A 107 -5.38 12.29 -20.66
C GLY A 107 -4.49 11.14 -20.18
N ALA A 108 -3.77 11.32 -19.08
CA ALA A 108 -2.89 10.32 -18.51
C ALA A 108 -3.54 9.60 -17.32
N LEU A 109 -3.31 8.28 -17.24
CA LEU A 109 -3.74 7.41 -16.14
C LEU A 109 -2.66 7.36 -15.06
N VAL A 110 -3.07 7.48 -13.81
CA VAL A 110 -2.20 7.52 -12.63
C VAL A 110 -2.46 6.34 -11.72
N PHE A 111 -1.37 5.76 -11.19
CA PHE A 111 -1.42 4.71 -10.19
C PHE A 111 -0.83 5.20 -8.87
N ASN A 112 -1.65 5.27 -7.83
CA ASN A 112 -1.18 5.57 -6.48
C ASN A 112 -0.53 4.32 -5.86
N ALA A 113 0.77 4.38 -5.63
CA ALA A 113 1.57 3.29 -5.06
C ALA A 113 1.91 3.49 -3.57
N ARG A 114 1.48 4.62 -2.94
CA ARG A 114 1.86 4.93 -1.56
C ARG A 114 0.74 5.47 -0.69
N ALA A 115 0.06 6.53 -1.11
CA ALA A 115 -0.88 7.27 -0.27
C ALA A 115 -2.05 6.40 0.24
N PRO A 116 -2.17 6.15 1.56
CA PRO A 116 -3.18 5.24 2.12
C PRO A 116 -4.46 5.96 2.54
N GLU A 117 -4.57 7.27 2.35
CA GLU A 117 -5.66 8.10 2.82
C GLU A 117 -7.00 7.68 2.22
N VAL A 118 -8.00 7.53 3.09
CA VAL A 118 -9.36 7.09 2.71
C VAL A 118 -10.02 8.13 1.80
N ALA A 119 -9.80 9.41 2.02
CA ALA A 119 -10.37 10.52 1.24
C ALA A 119 -10.11 10.36 -0.29
N LEU A 120 -8.93 9.88 -0.68
CA LEU A 120 -8.59 9.61 -2.08
C LEU A 120 -9.45 8.52 -2.75
N ARG A 121 -10.17 7.70 -1.96
CA ARG A 121 -11.07 6.63 -2.39
C ARG A 121 -12.53 6.97 -2.10
N SER A 122 -12.79 8.22 -1.67
CA SER A 122 -14.11 8.75 -1.33
C SER A 122 -14.25 10.15 -1.90
N GLU A 123 -14.46 11.16 -1.09
CA GLU A 123 -14.75 12.54 -1.50
C GLU A 123 -13.68 13.20 -2.37
N ALA A 124 -12.43 12.76 -2.27
CA ALA A 124 -11.30 13.30 -3.04
C ALA A 124 -10.86 12.38 -4.21
N CYS A 125 -11.72 11.45 -4.66
CA CYS A 125 -11.40 10.54 -5.76
C CYS A 125 -11.29 11.27 -7.12
N ARG A 126 -10.52 10.68 -8.05
CA ARG A 126 -10.35 11.12 -9.45
C ARG A 126 -10.53 9.94 -10.38
N ALA A 127 -11.22 10.14 -11.51
CA ALA A 127 -11.47 9.08 -12.48
C ALA A 127 -10.18 8.47 -13.03
N ASN A 128 -9.16 9.29 -13.30
CA ASN A 128 -7.86 8.87 -13.82
C ASN A 128 -6.88 8.36 -12.75
N LEU A 129 -7.32 8.16 -11.50
CA LEU A 129 -6.45 7.73 -10.38
C LEU A 129 -6.86 6.36 -9.86
N LEU A 130 -6.05 5.36 -10.14
CA LEU A 130 -6.20 4.00 -9.65
C LEU A 130 -5.27 3.74 -8.44
N HIS A 131 -5.72 3.00 -7.45
CA HIS A 131 -4.95 2.79 -6.22
C HIS A 131 -4.46 1.35 -6.11
N VAL A 132 -3.16 1.13 -6.27
CA VAL A 132 -2.52 -0.17 -5.99
C VAL A 132 -2.09 -0.31 -4.53
N ALA A 133 -1.72 0.80 -3.88
CA ALA A 133 -1.52 0.80 -2.43
C ALA A 133 -2.86 0.61 -1.71
N PRO A 134 -2.93 -0.22 -0.66
CA PRO A 134 -4.14 -0.34 0.15
C PRO A 134 -4.39 0.96 0.92
N SER A 135 -5.68 1.23 1.20
CA SER A 135 -6.01 2.30 2.14
C SER A 135 -5.70 1.89 3.59
N VAL A 136 -5.51 2.89 4.46
CA VAL A 136 -5.37 2.65 5.90
C VAL A 136 -6.59 1.91 6.47
N ALA A 137 -7.78 2.13 5.91
CA ALA A 137 -8.99 1.40 6.27
C ALA A 137 -8.91 -0.09 5.93
N MET A 138 -8.32 -0.47 4.77
CA MET A 138 -8.10 -1.89 4.42
C MET A 138 -7.12 -2.56 5.38
N GLN A 139 -6.06 -1.86 5.75
CA GLN A 139 -5.05 -2.37 6.67
C GLN A 139 -5.61 -2.56 8.09
N ALA A 140 -6.37 -1.58 8.60
CA ALA A 140 -7.02 -1.66 9.89
C ALA A 140 -8.08 -2.77 9.93
N ASP A 141 -8.88 -2.91 8.86
CA ASP A 141 -9.89 -3.96 8.71
C ASP A 141 -9.24 -5.36 8.68
N ALA A 142 -8.08 -5.50 8.04
CA ALA A 142 -7.33 -6.77 8.02
C ALA A 142 -6.88 -7.21 9.42
N VAL A 143 -6.38 -6.27 10.22
CA VAL A 143 -6.01 -6.50 11.63
C VAL A 143 -7.24 -6.84 12.46
N ALA A 144 -8.33 -6.08 12.30
CA ALA A 144 -9.58 -6.28 13.02
C ALA A 144 -10.19 -7.66 12.75
N GLN A 145 -10.25 -8.09 11.49
CA GLN A 145 -10.77 -9.42 11.13
C GLN A 145 -9.97 -10.53 11.83
N PHE A 146 -8.64 -10.43 11.86
CA PHE A 146 -7.81 -11.42 12.52
C PHE A 146 -8.03 -11.43 14.04
N ALA A 147 -8.10 -10.26 14.68
CA ALA A 147 -8.37 -10.16 16.11
C ALA A 147 -9.72 -10.79 16.46
N ILE A 148 -10.80 -10.48 15.73
CA ILE A 148 -12.12 -11.05 15.94
C ILE A 148 -12.13 -12.58 15.67
N TRP A 149 -11.46 -13.03 14.61
CA TRP A 149 -11.33 -14.46 14.32
C TRP A 149 -10.62 -15.23 15.45
N LYS A 150 -9.68 -14.57 16.15
CA LYS A 150 -9.02 -15.09 17.37
C LYS A 150 -9.87 -14.94 18.63
N GLN A 151 -11.05 -14.32 18.57
CA GLN A 151 -11.88 -13.95 19.73
C GLN A 151 -11.19 -12.96 20.67
N TRP A 152 -10.34 -12.07 20.11
CA TRP A 152 -9.72 -10.94 20.80
C TRP A 152 -10.57 -9.69 20.50
N ASP A 153 -11.68 -9.56 21.18
CA ASP A 153 -12.67 -8.53 20.91
C ASP A 153 -12.61 -7.33 21.87
N ARG A 154 -11.76 -7.42 22.91
CA ARG A 154 -11.50 -6.34 23.87
C ARG A 154 -10.13 -5.73 23.59
N TRP A 155 -10.13 -4.51 23.10
CA TRP A 155 -8.91 -3.84 22.64
C TRP A 155 -8.45 -2.76 23.57
N LEU A 156 -7.16 -2.70 23.90
CA LEU A 156 -6.47 -1.51 24.36
C LEU A 156 -5.88 -0.81 23.13
N LEU A 157 -6.39 0.38 22.78
CA LEU A 157 -5.86 1.19 21.68
C LEU A 157 -4.79 2.14 22.24
N VAL A 158 -3.57 2.03 21.73
CA VAL A 158 -2.45 2.92 22.06
C VAL A 158 -2.06 3.67 20.78
N SER A 159 -2.22 4.99 20.80
CA SER A 159 -1.83 5.86 19.69
C SER A 159 -0.65 6.76 20.05
N GLY A 160 0.10 7.19 19.03
CA GLY A 160 0.99 8.33 19.17
C GLY A 160 0.23 9.66 19.16
N SER A 161 0.97 10.75 19.40
CA SER A 161 0.40 12.10 19.52
C SER A 161 0.48 12.93 18.23
N ASN A 162 1.09 12.39 17.16
CA ASN A 162 1.17 13.08 15.89
C ASN A 162 -0.16 12.97 15.08
N PRO A 163 -0.44 13.88 14.16
CA PRO A 163 -1.67 13.82 13.35
C PRO A 163 -1.85 12.50 12.59
N GLU A 164 -0.77 11.94 12.05
CA GLU A 164 -0.76 10.67 11.31
C GLU A 164 -1.11 9.48 12.23
N ASP A 165 -0.63 9.51 13.48
CA ASP A 165 -0.92 8.49 14.48
C ASP A 165 -2.40 8.52 14.88
N ARG A 166 -2.96 9.73 15.06
CA ARG A 166 -4.39 9.91 15.36
C ARG A 166 -5.28 9.50 14.21
N ALA A 167 -4.87 9.75 12.95
CA ALA A 167 -5.59 9.29 11.77
C ALA A 167 -5.61 7.75 11.68
N LEU A 168 -4.50 7.10 12.00
CA LEU A 168 -4.41 5.64 12.09
C LEU A 168 -5.28 5.09 13.23
N ALA A 169 -5.30 5.76 14.40
CA ALA A 169 -6.17 5.38 15.50
C ALA A 169 -7.66 5.47 15.13
N GLU A 170 -8.06 6.48 14.35
CA GLU A 170 -9.44 6.57 13.86
C GLU A 170 -9.78 5.43 12.89
N ALA A 171 -8.83 5.00 12.06
CA ALA A 171 -9.04 3.82 11.22
C ALA A 171 -9.28 2.55 12.06
N TYR A 172 -8.57 2.37 13.18
CA TYR A 172 -8.81 1.26 14.10
C TYR A 172 -10.14 1.40 14.86
N ARG A 173 -10.55 2.62 15.27
CA ARG A 173 -11.89 2.84 15.87
C ARG A 173 -13.01 2.48 14.88
N ARG A 174 -12.86 2.88 13.61
CA ARG A 174 -13.78 2.48 12.54
C ARG A 174 -13.82 0.95 12.39
N ALA A 175 -12.65 0.30 12.30
CA ALA A 175 -12.57 -1.15 12.15
C ALA A 175 -13.16 -1.89 13.36
N ALA A 176 -12.93 -1.41 14.60
CA ALA A 176 -13.55 -1.96 15.79
C ALA A 176 -15.09 -1.94 15.71
N ARG A 177 -15.67 -0.78 15.35
CA ARG A 177 -17.13 -0.65 15.14
C ARG A 177 -17.64 -1.59 14.04
N LYS A 178 -16.92 -1.69 12.91
CA LYS A 178 -17.32 -2.51 11.74
C LYS A 178 -17.35 -3.99 12.07
N PHE A 179 -16.39 -4.48 12.83
CA PHE A 179 -16.23 -5.91 13.11
C PHE A 179 -16.67 -6.34 14.52
N GLY A 180 -17.18 -5.42 15.32
CA GLY A 180 -17.79 -5.72 16.62
C GLY A 180 -16.78 -5.88 17.76
N ALA A 181 -15.59 -5.29 17.65
CA ALA A 181 -14.67 -5.17 18.77
C ALA A 181 -15.05 -4.01 19.70
N THR A 182 -14.68 -4.13 20.95
CA THR A 182 -14.84 -3.09 21.97
C THR A 182 -13.49 -2.52 22.36
N ILE A 183 -13.27 -1.24 22.09
CA ILE A 183 -12.11 -0.53 22.65
C ILE A 183 -12.43 -0.23 24.11
N VAL A 184 -11.82 -1.01 25.02
CA VAL A 184 -12.07 -0.91 26.45
C VAL A 184 -11.35 0.27 27.08
N GLU A 185 -10.22 0.66 26.51
CA GLU A 185 -9.44 1.83 26.91
C GLU A 185 -8.63 2.37 25.74
N GLU A 186 -8.42 3.68 25.72
CA GLU A 186 -7.52 4.37 24.79
C GLU A 186 -6.47 5.16 25.54
N ARG A 187 -5.22 5.11 25.09
CA ARG A 187 -4.12 5.90 25.62
C ARG A 187 -3.32 6.55 24.49
N GLU A 188 -3.00 7.82 24.63
CA GLU A 188 -2.12 8.55 23.72
C GLU A 188 -0.71 8.64 24.34
N PHE A 189 0.28 8.10 23.65
CA PHE A 189 1.69 8.18 24.03
C PHE A 189 2.31 9.43 23.41
N GLU A 190 2.73 10.37 24.26
CA GLU A 190 3.22 11.66 23.81
C GLU A 190 4.62 11.57 23.22
N ASP A 191 4.79 12.05 21.99
CA ASP A 191 6.10 12.26 21.36
C ASP A 191 6.69 13.56 21.92
N THR A 192 7.63 13.42 22.84
CA THR A 192 8.31 14.57 23.46
C THR A 192 9.48 15.11 22.63
N GLY A 193 9.67 14.54 21.42
CA GLY A 193 10.79 14.88 20.54
C GLY A 193 12.12 14.28 21.00
N GLY A 194 13.17 14.56 20.24
CA GLY A 194 14.53 14.12 20.54
C GLY A 194 15.08 13.11 19.53
N ALA A 195 16.31 12.68 19.76
CA ALA A 195 17.01 11.79 18.86
C ALA A 195 16.57 10.35 19.06
N ARG A 196 15.77 9.83 18.13
CA ARG A 196 15.19 8.48 18.17
C ARG A 196 16.24 7.35 18.21
N ARG A 197 17.40 7.55 17.60
CA ARG A 197 18.47 6.53 17.46
C ARG A 197 19.64 6.72 18.42
N THR A 198 19.53 7.58 19.43
CA THR A 198 20.56 7.70 20.48
C THR A 198 20.24 6.76 21.63
N ASP A 199 21.26 6.31 22.34
CA ASP A 199 21.09 5.48 23.54
C ASP A 199 20.11 6.10 24.54
N SER A 200 20.13 7.44 24.68
CA SER A 200 19.20 8.16 25.55
C SER A 200 17.75 8.12 25.07
N GLY A 201 17.50 8.21 23.75
CA GLY A 201 16.15 8.14 23.16
C GLY A 201 15.52 6.77 23.36
N HIS A 202 16.22 5.69 23.01
CA HIS A 202 15.75 4.32 23.20
C HIS A 202 15.44 4.02 24.68
N VAL A 203 16.33 4.43 25.58
CA VAL A 203 16.17 4.19 27.03
C VAL A 203 14.97 4.94 27.60
N MET A 204 14.68 6.16 27.11
CA MET A 204 13.54 6.93 27.60
C MET A 204 12.20 6.26 27.25
N VAL A 205 11.96 5.92 25.98
CA VAL A 205 10.72 5.28 25.56
C VAL A 205 10.52 3.93 26.27
N GLN A 206 11.55 3.08 26.31
CA GLN A 206 11.49 1.78 26.97
C GLN A 206 11.19 1.88 28.47
N ARG A 207 11.65 2.92 29.16
CA ARG A 207 11.35 3.15 30.59
C ARG A 207 9.97 3.72 30.83
N GLN A 208 9.47 4.53 29.91
CA GLN A 208 8.16 5.17 30.03
C GLN A 208 7.01 4.21 29.78
N LEU A 209 7.15 3.32 28.79
CA LEU A 209 6.08 2.40 28.36
C LEU A 209 5.50 1.53 29.49
N PRO A 210 6.30 0.84 30.33
CA PRO A 210 5.73 0.03 31.42
C PRO A 210 4.92 0.85 32.42
N THR A 211 5.38 2.07 32.75
CA THR A 211 4.65 2.94 33.65
C THR A 211 3.40 3.52 33.01
N PHE A 212 3.48 3.91 31.76
CA PHE A 212 2.37 4.41 30.96
C PHE A 212 1.25 3.38 30.81
N LEU A 213 1.58 2.08 30.79
CA LEU A 213 0.65 0.96 30.61
C LEU A 213 0.27 0.26 31.94
N GLN A 214 0.54 0.88 33.08
CA GLN A 214 0.04 0.37 34.35
C GLN A 214 -1.49 0.58 34.48
N GLU A 215 -2.13 -0.33 35.23
CA GLU A 215 -3.56 -0.22 35.59
C GLU A 215 -4.49 -0.01 34.38
N THR A 216 -4.17 -0.65 33.23
CA THR A 216 -5.08 -0.67 32.09
C THR A 216 -6.27 -1.58 32.35
N GLU A 217 -7.41 -1.26 31.76
CA GLU A 217 -8.57 -2.13 31.72
C GLU A 217 -8.21 -3.50 31.15
N GLU A 218 -8.93 -4.53 31.59
CA GLU A 218 -8.71 -5.89 31.09
C GLU A 218 -9.01 -5.95 29.59
N HIS A 219 -8.04 -6.40 28.81
CA HIS A 219 -8.09 -6.47 27.34
C HIS A 219 -7.44 -7.75 26.81
N ASP A 220 -7.78 -8.14 25.57
CA ASP A 220 -7.25 -9.32 24.92
C ASP A 220 -6.02 -9.02 24.05
N VAL A 221 -5.98 -7.83 23.46
CA VAL A 221 -4.95 -7.41 22.52
C VAL A 221 -4.68 -5.91 22.64
N VAL A 222 -3.44 -5.53 22.39
CA VAL A 222 -3.04 -4.12 22.26
C VAL A 222 -3.00 -3.77 20.77
N ILE A 223 -3.77 -2.75 20.37
CA ILE A 223 -3.72 -2.20 19.03
C ILE A 223 -2.84 -0.94 19.05
N ALA A 224 -1.74 -0.98 18.32
CA ALA A 224 -0.78 0.11 18.21
C ALA A 224 -1.05 0.97 16.97
N ALA A 225 -1.29 2.26 17.17
CA ALA A 225 -1.45 3.26 16.12
C ALA A 225 -0.28 4.27 16.18
N ASP A 226 0.84 3.89 15.58
CA ASP A 226 2.10 4.65 15.53
C ASP A 226 2.57 4.72 14.08
N ALA A 227 2.01 5.65 13.31
CA ALA A 227 2.38 5.88 11.92
C ALA A 227 3.74 6.57 11.78
N THR A 228 4.20 7.20 12.85
CA THR A 228 5.45 7.96 12.89
C THR A 228 6.65 7.16 13.38
N ASP A 229 6.46 5.89 13.74
CA ASP A 229 7.50 4.96 14.21
C ASP A 229 8.25 5.51 15.43
N TYR A 230 7.50 5.95 16.46
CA TYR A 230 8.07 6.55 17.66
C TYR A 230 8.21 5.57 18.83
N PHE A 231 7.17 4.75 19.10
CA PHE A 231 7.13 3.93 20.31
C PHE A 231 6.68 2.47 20.08
N ALA A 232 5.90 2.18 19.03
CA ALA A 232 5.22 0.92 18.92
C ALA A 232 6.18 -0.28 18.84
N ALA A 233 7.35 -0.12 18.19
CA ALA A 233 8.36 -1.18 18.11
C ALA A 233 8.82 -1.73 19.45
N TYR A 234 8.66 -0.95 20.55
CA TYR A 234 9.02 -1.37 21.90
C TYR A 234 7.87 -2.07 22.63
N LEU A 235 6.61 -1.89 22.20
CA LEU A 235 5.44 -2.39 22.93
C LEU A 235 5.49 -3.91 23.22
N PRO A 236 5.83 -4.80 22.26
CA PRO A 236 5.72 -6.24 22.47
C PRO A 236 6.44 -6.76 23.73
N TYR A 237 7.50 -6.05 24.17
CA TYR A 237 8.33 -6.48 25.29
C TYR A 237 8.30 -5.53 26.50
N HIS A 238 7.51 -4.44 26.43
CA HIS A 238 7.44 -3.42 27.49
C HIS A 238 6.02 -3.19 28.00
N LEU A 239 5.10 -4.11 27.71
CA LEU A 239 3.76 -4.09 28.28
C LEU A 239 3.80 -4.42 29.77
N TRP A 240 2.99 -3.74 30.57
CA TRP A 240 2.79 -4.07 31.98
C TRP A 240 2.13 -5.45 32.12
N THR A 241 1.04 -5.69 31.40
CA THR A 241 0.37 -6.98 31.28
C THR A 241 0.67 -7.57 29.91
N PRO A 242 1.36 -8.73 29.82
CA PRO A 242 1.66 -9.35 28.53
C PRO A 242 0.39 -9.66 27.73
N ARG A 243 0.29 -9.11 26.54
CA ARG A 243 -0.78 -9.36 25.55
C ARG A 243 -0.20 -9.34 24.16
N PRO A 244 -0.84 -9.97 23.16
CA PRO A 244 -0.49 -9.78 21.76
C PRO A 244 -0.54 -8.28 21.38
N VAL A 245 0.38 -7.86 20.51
CA VAL A 245 0.41 -6.52 19.94
C VAL A 245 0.13 -6.63 18.44
N MET A 246 -0.73 -5.78 17.92
CA MET A 246 -1.08 -5.71 16.50
C MET A 246 -1.12 -4.25 16.02
N GLY A 247 -1.01 -4.05 14.73
CA GLY A 247 -1.05 -2.71 14.13
C GLY A 247 0.33 -2.24 13.69
N SER A 248 0.85 -1.17 14.25
CA SER A 248 2.18 -0.65 13.90
C SER A 248 3.34 -1.51 14.41
N ALA A 249 3.08 -2.46 15.31
CA ALA A 249 4.09 -3.40 15.82
C ALA A 249 3.47 -4.77 16.11
N GLY A 250 4.30 -5.76 16.42
CA GLY A 250 3.87 -7.14 16.58
C GLY A 250 3.34 -7.69 15.27
N LEU A 251 2.05 -7.99 15.19
CA LEU A 251 1.43 -8.45 13.95
C LEU A 251 1.00 -7.25 13.09
N ARG A 252 1.72 -7.02 11.99
CA ARG A 252 1.57 -5.85 11.12
C ARG A 252 0.87 -6.17 9.80
N PRO A 253 -0.05 -5.30 9.31
CA PRO A 253 -0.65 -5.43 7.99
C PRO A 253 0.25 -4.82 6.92
N VAL A 254 0.59 -5.59 5.87
CA VAL A 254 1.47 -5.14 4.77
C VAL A 254 1.00 -5.69 3.43
N THR A 255 1.45 -5.05 2.35
CA THR A 255 1.24 -5.58 0.99
C THR A 255 2.19 -6.71 0.66
N ILE A 256 3.45 -6.60 1.07
CA ILE A 256 4.51 -7.58 0.86
C ILE A 256 5.53 -7.47 2.00
N HIS A 257 6.28 -8.52 2.24
CA HIS A 257 7.51 -8.49 3.06
C HIS A 257 8.46 -9.61 2.63
N ALA A 258 9.73 -9.49 2.99
CA ALA A 258 10.79 -10.39 2.53
C ALA A 258 10.58 -11.87 2.93
N ALA A 259 9.91 -12.12 4.05
CA ALA A 259 9.64 -13.50 4.50
C ALA A 259 8.36 -14.11 3.89
N HIS A 260 7.73 -13.45 2.91
CA HIS A 260 6.56 -14.00 2.21
C HIS A 260 7.01 -14.94 1.10
N GLU A 261 6.76 -16.25 1.26
CA GLU A 261 7.21 -17.30 0.34
C GLU A 261 6.06 -18.05 -0.34
N ALA A 262 4.83 -17.88 0.15
CA ALA A 262 3.66 -18.60 -0.37
C ALA A 262 3.25 -18.13 -1.78
N TRP A 263 2.49 -18.99 -2.47
CA TRP A 263 1.85 -18.71 -3.78
C TRP A 263 2.80 -18.20 -4.87
N GLY A 264 4.03 -18.71 -4.89
CA GLY A 264 5.06 -18.35 -5.86
C GLY A 264 5.85 -17.09 -5.51
N ALA A 265 5.62 -16.49 -4.35
CA ALA A 265 6.35 -15.30 -3.90
C ALA A 265 7.86 -15.55 -3.78
N THR A 266 8.30 -16.78 -3.45
CA THR A 266 9.72 -17.14 -3.47
C THR A 266 10.40 -16.82 -4.81
N GLN A 267 9.71 -17.06 -5.93
CA GLN A 267 10.28 -16.75 -7.25
C GLN A 267 10.41 -15.24 -7.46
N PHE A 268 9.39 -14.49 -7.05
CA PHE A 268 9.40 -13.02 -7.07
C PHE A 268 10.56 -12.48 -6.21
N GLN A 269 10.66 -12.92 -4.96
CA GLN A 269 11.73 -12.52 -4.03
C GLN A 269 13.12 -12.81 -4.60
N THR A 270 13.35 -14.06 -5.08
CA THR A 270 14.64 -14.45 -5.63
C THR A 270 15.04 -13.60 -6.84
N ARG A 271 14.10 -13.27 -7.73
CA ARG A 271 14.36 -12.42 -8.90
C ARG A 271 14.64 -10.99 -8.49
N PHE A 272 13.87 -10.46 -7.55
CA PHE A 272 14.07 -9.13 -6.99
C PHE A 272 15.44 -9.01 -6.32
N GLU A 273 15.81 -9.95 -5.45
CA GLU A 273 17.11 -9.97 -4.77
C GLU A 273 18.28 -10.12 -5.75
N LYS A 274 18.10 -10.91 -6.81
CA LYS A 274 19.11 -11.04 -7.86
C LYS A 274 19.35 -9.72 -8.60
N LEU A 275 18.29 -8.95 -8.83
CA LEU A 275 18.33 -7.66 -9.51
C LEU A 275 18.96 -6.57 -8.64
N THR A 276 18.61 -6.54 -7.35
CA THR A 276 18.86 -5.38 -6.46
C THR A 276 19.88 -5.61 -5.37
N GLN A 277 20.22 -6.88 -5.07
CA GLN A 277 21.06 -7.30 -3.94
C GLN A 277 20.49 -6.89 -2.56
N ARG A 278 19.18 -6.69 -2.46
CA ARG A 278 18.44 -6.37 -1.24
C ARG A 278 17.06 -7.02 -1.22
N HIS A 279 16.44 -7.03 -0.05
CA HIS A 279 15.07 -7.49 0.07
C HIS A 279 14.06 -6.48 -0.48
N VAL A 280 12.91 -6.98 -0.92
CA VAL A 280 11.80 -6.16 -1.39
C VAL A 280 11.19 -5.35 -0.23
N GLN A 281 10.84 -4.11 -0.52
CA GLN A 281 10.03 -3.24 0.36
C GLN A 281 8.66 -2.98 -0.29
N GLU A 282 7.67 -2.51 0.48
CA GLU A 282 6.30 -2.31 -0.03
C GLU A 282 6.21 -1.37 -1.23
N GLY A 283 7.00 -0.28 -1.23
CA GLY A 283 7.06 0.65 -2.38
C GLY A 283 7.52 -0.03 -3.67
N ASP A 284 8.49 -0.96 -3.59
CA ASP A 284 8.94 -1.73 -4.76
C ASP A 284 7.83 -2.61 -5.31
N TYR A 285 7.14 -3.32 -4.41
CA TYR A 285 6.05 -4.20 -4.81
C TYR A 285 4.87 -3.43 -5.38
N ASN A 286 4.51 -2.28 -4.81
CA ASN A 286 3.41 -1.47 -5.29
C ASN A 286 3.72 -0.87 -6.68
N ALA A 287 4.95 -0.41 -6.91
CA ALA A 287 5.38 0.06 -8.24
C ALA A 287 5.41 -1.09 -9.26
N TRP A 288 5.96 -2.25 -8.89
CA TRP A 288 5.91 -3.45 -9.72
C TRP A 288 4.46 -3.82 -10.06
N LEU A 289 3.57 -3.84 -9.06
CA LEU A 289 2.17 -4.22 -9.23
C LEU A 289 1.42 -3.26 -10.17
N ALA A 290 1.63 -1.95 -10.03
CA ALA A 290 1.05 -0.94 -10.92
C ALA A 290 1.44 -1.15 -12.38
N LEU A 291 2.72 -1.38 -12.64
CA LEU A 291 3.23 -1.61 -13.99
C LEU A 291 2.84 -2.99 -14.54
N ARG A 292 2.65 -4.00 -13.67
CA ARG A 292 2.10 -5.29 -14.08
C ARG A 292 0.61 -5.21 -14.41
N VAL A 293 -0.16 -4.35 -13.72
CA VAL A 293 -1.56 -4.03 -14.08
C VAL A 293 -1.60 -3.41 -15.48
N LEU A 294 -0.74 -2.42 -15.74
CA LEU A 294 -0.61 -1.83 -17.07
C LEU A 294 -0.25 -2.88 -18.13
N GLY A 295 0.78 -3.69 -17.87
CA GLY A 295 1.24 -4.72 -18.82
C GLY A 295 0.18 -5.78 -19.13
N GLU A 296 -0.59 -6.24 -18.14
CA GLU A 296 -1.72 -7.15 -18.34
C GLU A 296 -2.82 -6.50 -19.19
N ALA A 297 -3.19 -5.24 -18.87
CA ALA A 297 -4.23 -4.53 -19.60
C ALA A 297 -3.84 -4.30 -21.08
N VAL A 298 -2.64 -3.81 -21.35
CA VAL A 298 -2.14 -3.63 -22.73
C VAL A 298 -2.07 -4.96 -23.47
N THR A 299 -1.62 -6.02 -22.82
CA THR A 299 -1.57 -7.37 -23.40
C THR A 299 -2.96 -7.87 -23.82
N ARG A 300 -3.97 -7.66 -22.97
CA ARG A 300 -5.34 -8.16 -23.21
C ARG A 300 -6.11 -7.33 -24.22
N THR A 301 -5.93 -6.02 -24.19
CA THR A 301 -6.62 -5.09 -25.09
C THR A 301 -5.90 -4.94 -26.43
N SER A 302 -4.61 -5.28 -26.49
CA SER A 302 -3.72 -4.96 -27.62
C SER A 302 -3.71 -3.45 -27.93
N SER A 303 -3.90 -2.61 -26.93
CA SER A 303 -3.95 -1.15 -26.98
C SER A 303 -3.09 -0.53 -25.89
N ALA A 304 -2.38 0.55 -26.23
CA ALA A 304 -1.71 1.43 -25.24
C ALA A 304 -2.45 2.78 -25.12
N ASP A 305 -3.70 2.85 -25.53
CA ASP A 305 -4.54 4.01 -25.33
C ASP A 305 -5.04 4.02 -23.86
N PRO A 306 -4.84 5.13 -23.11
CA PRO A 306 -5.20 5.20 -21.69
C PRO A 306 -6.67 4.92 -21.39
N GLU A 307 -7.59 5.38 -22.23
CA GLU A 307 -9.04 5.15 -22.07
C GLU A 307 -9.36 3.65 -22.21
N VAL A 308 -8.83 2.99 -23.23
CA VAL A 308 -9.04 1.55 -23.46
C VAL A 308 -8.43 0.71 -22.35
N VAL A 309 -7.26 1.11 -21.86
CA VAL A 309 -6.56 0.43 -20.76
C VAL A 309 -7.32 0.59 -19.45
N GLU A 310 -7.78 1.80 -19.13
CA GLU A 310 -8.57 2.09 -17.93
C GLU A 310 -9.90 1.33 -17.92
N ASP A 311 -10.65 1.38 -19.02
CA ASP A 311 -11.92 0.65 -19.18
C ASP A 311 -11.73 -0.84 -18.93
N TYR A 312 -10.65 -1.43 -19.46
CA TYR A 312 -10.35 -2.85 -19.22
C TYR A 312 -9.99 -3.12 -17.76
N ILE A 313 -9.14 -2.29 -17.13
CA ILE A 313 -8.72 -2.44 -15.73
C ILE A 313 -9.94 -2.39 -14.79
N LEU A 314 -10.90 -1.53 -15.07
CA LEU A 314 -12.11 -1.37 -14.26
C LEU A 314 -13.21 -2.38 -14.60
N SER A 315 -13.05 -3.17 -15.65
CA SER A 315 -14.03 -4.20 -16.04
C SER A 315 -13.95 -5.44 -15.14
N ASP A 316 -15.02 -6.25 -15.16
CA ASP A 316 -15.06 -7.56 -14.50
C ASP A 316 -14.14 -8.62 -15.18
N ALA A 317 -13.60 -8.31 -16.35
CA ALA A 317 -12.66 -9.17 -17.08
C ALA A 317 -11.21 -9.04 -16.60
N PHE A 318 -10.89 -7.95 -15.88
CA PHE A 318 -9.53 -7.74 -15.38
C PHE A 318 -9.25 -8.64 -14.17
N GLU A 319 -8.18 -9.40 -14.25
CA GLU A 319 -7.63 -10.18 -13.15
C GLU A 319 -6.12 -10.33 -13.30
N LEU A 320 -5.38 -10.19 -12.21
CA LEU A 320 -3.92 -10.34 -12.20
C LEU A 320 -3.46 -11.23 -11.05
N ALA A 321 -2.53 -12.15 -11.32
CA ALA A 321 -1.84 -12.89 -10.27
C ALA A 321 -0.74 -12.01 -9.65
N ALA A 322 -0.78 -11.86 -8.32
CA ALA A 322 0.08 -10.95 -7.56
C ALA A 322 0.74 -11.62 -6.34
N PHE A 323 0.98 -12.93 -6.41
CA PHE A 323 1.64 -13.72 -5.36
C PHE A 323 0.95 -13.68 -3.99
N LYS A 324 -0.39 -13.55 -3.96
CA LYS A 324 -1.19 -13.40 -2.73
C LYS A 324 -2.27 -14.49 -2.54
N GLY A 325 -2.16 -15.61 -3.27
CA GLY A 325 -3.08 -16.74 -3.17
C GLY A 325 -4.38 -16.59 -3.94
N GLN A 326 -4.75 -15.39 -4.34
CA GLN A 326 -5.91 -15.11 -5.18
C GLN A 326 -5.58 -13.98 -6.16
N LYS A 327 -6.38 -13.89 -7.22
CA LYS A 327 -6.24 -12.83 -8.22
C LYS A 327 -6.68 -11.49 -7.63
N VAL A 328 -6.00 -10.43 -8.04
CA VAL A 328 -6.36 -9.06 -7.70
C VAL A 328 -7.20 -8.46 -8.83
N THR A 329 -8.16 -7.59 -8.47
CA THR A 329 -9.08 -6.90 -9.38
C THR A 329 -9.29 -5.46 -8.88
N PHE A 330 -9.95 -4.60 -9.65
CA PHE A 330 -10.25 -3.25 -9.20
C PHE A 330 -11.72 -3.08 -8.77
N ARG A 331 -11.95 -2.16 -7.84
CA ARG A 331 -13.27 -1.66 -7.47
C ARG A 331 -13.71 -0.61 -8.48
N GLN A 332 -14.85 -0.84 -9.11
CA GLN A 332 -15.38 0.06 -10.14
C GLN A 332 -15.88 1.39 -9.59
N TRP A 333 -16.15 1.49 -8.27
CA TRP A 333 -16.71 2.69 -7.66
C TRP A 333 -15.69 3.68 -7.12
N ASN A 334 -14.41 3.29 -7.00
CA ASN A 334 -13.38 4.18 -6.46
C ASN A 334 -11.95 3.86 -6.91
N GLY A 335 -11.76 3.00 -7.92
CA GLY A 335 -10.46 2.68 -8.47
C GLY A 335 -9.48 1.97 -7.52
N GLN A 336 -9.93 1.43 -6.37
CA GLN A 336 -9.06 0.72 -5.43
C GLN A 336 -8.86 -0.74 -5.85
N LEU A 337 -7.62 -1.18 -5.88
CA LEU A 337 -7.26 -2.59 -6.09
C LEU A 337 -7.78 -3.44 -4.93
N ARG A 338 -8.57 -4.48 -5.24
CA ARG A 338 -8.91 -5.57 -4.33
C ARG A 338 -7.71 -6.48 -4.20
N GLN A 339 -7.14 -6.56 -3.03
CA GLN A 339 -5.99 -7.42 -2.77
C GLN A 339 -6.01 -7.95 -1.35
N PRO A 340 -5.50 -9.18 -1.11
CA PRO A 340 -5.24 -9.67 0.22
C PRO A 340 -4.20 -8.82 0.95
N ILE A 341 -4.40 -8.64 2.26
CA ILE A 341 -3.44 -7.98 3.14
C ILE A 341 -2.73 -9.04 3.96
N LEU A 342 -1.40 -9.07 3.88
CA LEU A 342 -0.58 -9.98 4.66
C LEU A 342 -0.50 -9.48 6.10
N LEU A 343 -0.65 -10.36 7.05
CA LEU A 343 -0.40 -10.11 8.46
C LEU A 343 0.90 -10.83 8.83
N TYR A 344 1.94 -10.08 9.14
CA TYR A 344 3.25 -10.65 9.40
C TYR A 344 3.83 -10.17 10.73
N ASP A 345 4.62 -11.00 11.34
CA ASP A 345 5.64 -10.61 12.31
C ASP A 345 6.99 -10.52 11.57
N ASP A 346 8.03 -10.12 12.25
CA ASP A 346 9.34 -9.82 11.62
C ASP A 346 9.97 -11.01 10.87
N ARG A 347 9.38 -12.21 10.91
CA ARG A 347 9.99 -13.44 10.38
C ARG A 347 9.08 -14.27 9.47
N ILE A 348 7.76 -14.19 9.63
CA ILE A 348 6.81 -15.04 8.89
C ILE A 348 5.53 -14.28 8.52
N THR A 349 4.85 -14.73 7.47
CA THR A 349 3.43 -14.42 7.25
C THR A 349 2.60 -15.27 8.22
N VAL A 350 1.99 -14.64 9.21
CA VAL A 350 1.17 -15.32 10.22
C VAL A 350 -0.20 -15.68 9.68
N SER A 351 -0.81 -14.75 8.93
CA SER A 351 -2.13 -14.93 8.31
C SER A 351 -2.28 -13.99 7.10
N VAL A 352 -3.36 -14.16 6.37
CA VAL A 352 -3.72 -13.30 5.23
C VAL A 352 -5.20 -12.94 5.34
N SER A 353 -5.50 -11.65 5.35
CA SER A 353 -6.90 -11.18 5.33
C SER A 353 -7.38 -10.93 3.89
N PRO A 354 -8.67 -11.19 3.61
CA PRO A 354 -9.76 -11.43 4.55
C PRO A 354 -9.66 -12.80 5.21
N GLN A 355 -10.03 -12.86 6.50
CA GLN A 355 -10.07 -14.10 7.26
C GLN A 355 -11.31 -14.92 6.90
N ASP A 356 -11.25 -16.25 7.16
CA ASP A 356 -12.37 -17.14 6.96
C ASP A 356 -13.59 -16.71 7.78
N GLY A 357 -14.77 -16.74 7.16
CA GLY A 357 -16.02 -16.34 7.79
C GLY A 357 -16.45 -14.91 7.54
N PHE A 358 -15.57 -14.05 7.02
CA PHE A 358 -15.94 -12.70 6.58
C PHE A 358 -16.38 -12.74 5.13
N LEU A 359 -17.69 -12.73 4.91
CA LEU A 359 -18.31 -12.88 3.59
C LEU A 359 -18.81 -11.55 3.04
N HIS A 360 -18.75 -11.40 1.74
CA HIS A 360 -19.31 -10.28 1.00
C HIS A 360 -20.00 -10.79 -0.28
N GLN A 361 -21.02 -10.09 -0.76
CA GLN A 361 -21.82 -10.52 -1.91
C GLN A 361 -21.01 -10.62 -3.21
N ARG A 362 -20.04 -9.73 -3.43
CA ARG A 362 -19.22 -9.68 -4.66
C ARG A 362 -17.88 -10.38 -4.47
N SER A 363 -17.13 -9.99 -3.47
CA SER A 363 -15.82 -10.56 -3.17
C SER A 363 -15.49 -10.45 -1.69
N PRO A 364 -14.95 -11.48 -1.04
CA PRO A 364 -14.47 -11.35 0.35
C PRO A 364 -13.46 -10.20 0.54
N LEU A 365 -12.73 -9.80 -0.50
CA LEU A 365 -11.81 -8.66 -0.48
C LEU A 365 -12.53 -7.32 -0.25
N ASP A 366 -13.82 -7.23 -0.56
CA ASP A 366 -14.63 -6.03 -0.32
C ASP A 366 -15.10 -5.90 1.14
N THR A 367 -14.81 -6.89 1.99
CA THR A 367 -14.99 -6.76 3.44
C THR A 367 -13.98 -5.81 4.09
N MET A 368 -12.87 -5.49 3.39
CA MET A 368 -11.82 -4.59 3.88
C MET A 368 -11.85 -3.24 3.15
N GLY A 369 -11.71 -2.15 3.90
CA GLY A 369 -11.78 -0.78 3.38
C GLY A 369 -13.21 -0.29 3.20
N LEU A 370 -13.41 0.70 2.34
CA LEU A 370 -14.75 1.23 2.01
C LEU A 370 -15.43 0.33 0.97
N ASP A 371 -16.61 -0.16 1.30
CA ASP A 371 -17.52 -0.76 0.33
C ASP A 371 -18.24 0.32 -0.50
N ALA A 372 -18.90 -0.07 -1.58
CA ALA A 372 -19.58 0.88 -2.48
C ALA A 372 -20.57 1.83 -1.76
N PRO A 373 -21.40 1.36 -0.80
CA PRO A 373 -22.29 2.26 -0.06
C PRO A 373 -21.59 3.18 0.96
N GLU A 374 -20.31 2.88 1.29
CA GLU A 374 -19.51 3.63 2.26
C GLU A 374 -18.63 4.71 1.60
N SER A 375 -18.58 4.73 0.26
CA SER A 375 -17.73 5.66 -0.50
C SER A 375 -18.55 6.81 -1.05
N ASP A 376 -18.11 8.04 -0.79
CA ASP A 376 -18.69 9.26 -1.39
C ASP A 376 -18.05 9.61 -2.75
N CYS A 377 -17.31 8.67 -3.34
CA CYS A 377 -16.68 8.88 -4.64
C CYS A 377 -17.72 8.96 -5.76
N THR A 378 -17.69 10.03 -6.54
CA THR A 378 -18.57 10.27 -7.70
C THR A 378 -17.84 10.26 -9.03
N ALA A 379 -16.50 10.16 -9.02
CA ALA A 379 -15.68 10.26 -10.23
C ALA A 379 -15.78 9.03 -11.15
N PHE A 380 -16.21 7.88 -10.63
CA PHE A 380 -16.34 6.61 -11.36
C PHE A 380 -17.82 6.25 -11.66
N GLN A 381 -18.74 7.25 -11.63
CA GLN A 381 -20.18 7.05 -11.89
C GLN A 381 -20.53 7.32 -13.35
#